data_7bf906a3ac5544b88644f071a9745739
#
_entry.id   7bf906a3ac5544b88644f071a9745739
#
_cell.length_a   1.000
_cell.length_b   1.000
_cell.length_c   1.000
_cell.angle_alpha   90.00
_cell.angle_beta   90.00
_cell.angle_gamma   90.00
#
_symmetry.space_group_name_H-M   'P 1'
#
loop_
_entity.id
_entity.type
_entity.pdbx_description
1 polymer ?
#
loop_
_entity_poly.entity_id
_entity_poly.type
_entity_poly.pdbx_seq_one_letter_code
_entity_poly.pdbx_strand_id
1 'polypeptide(L)'
;MKKNKMINAATCDARNVTEESLTGYENITINAAILIVNERSKELLNKYPVTMNAATILEVPDGENISVQSINGKGEIGLDADGTGVFLIVNGKLSIADGSETAVKSYYRIMVNGKVLMPKS
;
A
#
# COMPACT_ATOMS: atom_id res chain seq x y z
N MET A 1 -4.53 -29.05 15.09
CA MET A 1 -4.32 -29.00 13.64
C MET A 1 -4.22 -27.55 13.18
N LYS A 2 -3.13 -27.20 12.52
CA LYS A 2 -2.97 -25.84 11.98
C LYS A 2 -3.80 -25.68 10.72
N LYS A 3 -4.31 -24.50 10.51
CA LYS A 3 -5.14 -24.18 9.35
C LYS A 3 -4.36 -23.41 8.30
N ASN A 4 -4.86 -23.44 7.08
CA ASN A 4 -4.35 -22.60 6.01
C ASN A 4 -5.14 -21.29 6.00
N LYS A 5 -4.46 -20.19 5.72
CA LYS A 5 -5.10 -18.87 5.60
C LYS A 5 -4.82 -18.28 4.23
N MET A 6 -5.83 -17.67 3.66
CA MET A 6 -5.71 -16.98 2.39
C MET A 6 -6.18 -15.54 2.53
N ILE A 7 -5.38 -14.60 2.09
CA ILE A 7 -5.71 -13.18 2.09
C ILE A 7 -5.78 -12.72 0.63
N ASN A 8 -6.93 -12.20 0.23
CA ASN A 8 -7.13 -11.66 -1.11
C ASN A 8 -7.51 -10.19 -0.99
N ALA A 9 -6.68 -9.31 -1.50
CA ALA A 9 -6.92 -7.88 -1.44
C ALA A 9 -6.26 -7.16 -2.61
N ALA A 10 -6.80 -6.03 -3.03
CA ALA A 10 -6.13 -5.19 -4.03
C ALA A 10 -4.85 -4.62 -3.44
N THR A 11 -4.93 -4.15 -2.20
CA THR A 11 -3.77 -3.64 -1.46
C THR A 11 -3.75 -4.29 -0.09
N CYS A 12 -2.63 -4.91 0.25
CA CYS A 12 -2.42 -5.51 1.56
C CYS A 12 -1.29 -4.78 2.27
N ASP A 13 -1.60 -4.17 3.42
CA ASP A 13 -0.59 -3.52 4.27
C ASP A 13 -0.18 -4.50 5.37
N ALA A 14 0.97 -5.10 5.23
CA ALA A 14 1.46 -6.12 6.15
C ALA A 14 2.47 -5.57 7.16
N ARG A 15 2.60 -4.25 7.28
CA ARG A 15 3.60 -3.66 8.19
C ARG A 15 3.39 -4.01 9.66
N ASN A 16 2.15 -4.30 10.05
CA ASN A 16 1.81 -4.60 11.45
C ASN A 16 1.71 -6.10 11.75
N VAL A 17 2.17 -6.95 10.86
CA VAL A 17 2.14 -8.39 11.07
C VAL A 17 3.02 -8.76 12.28
N THR A 18 2.57 -9.73 13.05
CA THR A 18 3.30 -10.22 14.24
C THR A 18 3.57 -11.72 14.12
N GLU A 19 4.51 -12.23 14.91
CA GLU A 19 4.78 -13.68 14.95
C GLU A 19 3.51 -14.44 15.34
N GLU A 20 2.75 -13.92 16.30
CA GLU A 20 1.51 -14.56 16.75
C GLU A 20 0.52 -14.73 15.61
N SER A 21 0.44 -13.75 14.72
CA SER A 21 -0.48 -13.83 13.59
C SER A 21 -0.06 -14.87 12.55
N LEU A 22 1.19 -15.29 12.56
CA LEU A 22 1.73 -16.24 11.58
C LEU A 22 1.84 -17.67 12.12
N THR A 23 2.14 -17.83 13.41
CA THR A 23 2.39 -19.14 14.00
C THR A 23 1.18 -20.05 14.08
N GLY A 24 -0.02 -19.48 14.04
CA GLY A 24 -1.27 -20.27 14.12
C GLY A 24 -1.65 -21.00 12.85
N TYR A 25 -0.89 -20.81 11.76
CA TYR A 25 -1.23 -21.38 10.46
C TYR A 25 -0.12 -22.26 9.90
N GLU A 26 -0.53 -23.29 9.16
CA GLU A 26 0.41 -24.17 8.46
C GLU A 26 0.95 -23.49 7.21
N ASN A 27 0.08 -22.83 6.48
CA ASN A 27 0.44 -22.04 5.29
C ASN A 27 -0.43 -20.79 5.23
N ILE A 28 0.18 -19.69 4.81
CA ILE A 28 -0.51 -18.44 4.58
C ILE A 28 -0.24 -18.02 3.14
N THR A 29 -1.28 -17.73 2.38
CA THR A 29 -1.15 -17.22 1.03
C THR A 29 -1.71 -15.81 0.97
N ILE A 30 -0.91 -14.86 0.49
CA ILE A 30 -1.33 -13.47 0.30
C ILE A 30 -1.39 -13.20 -1.19
N ASN A 31 -2.59 -12.91 -1.69
CA ASN A 31 -2.80 -12.53 -3.08
C ASN A 31 -3.21 -11.06 -3.10
N ALA A 32 -2.33 -10.21 -3.59
CA ALA A 32 -2.58 -8.77 -3.64
C ALA A 32 -1.93 -8.17 -4.89
N ALA A 33 -2.53 -7.12 -5.43
CA ALA A 33 -1.86 -6.38 -6.48
C ALA A 33 -0.66 -5.62 -5.89
N ILE A 34 -0.85 -5.06 -4.70
CA ILE A 34 0.20 -4.31 -4.01
C ILE A 34 0.31 -4.84 -2.58
N LEU A 35 1.52 -5.26 -2.20
CA LEU A 35 1.83 -5.67 -0.84
C LEU A 35 2.80 -4.67 -0.23
N ILE A 36 2.44 -4.12 0.93
CA ILE A 36 3.26 -3.11 1.61
C ILE A 36 3.87 -3.75 2.85
N VAL A 37 5.19 -3.63 2.96
CA VAL A 37 5.96 -4.21 4.07
C VAL A 37 6.95 -3.19 4.61
N ASN A 38 7.47 -3.46 5.79
CA ASN A 38 8.67 -2.79 6.30
C ASN A 38 9.74 -3.86 6.53
N GLU A 39 10.92 -3.47 6.96
CA GLU A 39 12.02 -4.42 7.16
C GLU A 39 11.63 -5.54 8.13
N ARG A 40 11.01 -5.18 9.25
CA ARG A 40 10.57 -6.14 10.25
C ARG A 40 9.54 -7.14 9.71
N SER A 41 8.49 -6.65 9.05
CA SER A 41 7.45 -7.52 8.52
C SER A 41 7.97 -8.39 7.39
N LYS A 42 8.87 -7.86 6.58
CA LYS A 42 9.49 -8.60 5.49
C LYS A 42 10.28 -9.81 6.04
N GLU A 43 11.04 -9.61 7.10
CA GLU A 43 11.78 -10.70 7.75
C GLU A 43 10.84 -11.75 8.31
N LEU A 44 9.75 -11.34 8.96
CA LEU A 44 8.76 -12.26 9.50
C LEU A 44 8.08 -13.07 8.39
N LEU A 45 7.69 -12.42 7.31
CA LEU A 45 7.02 -13.11 6.20
C LEU A 45 7.95 -14.11 5.51
N ASN A 46 9.25 -13.87 5.52
CA ASN A 46 10.23 -14.79 4.95
C ASN A 46 10.60 -15.93 5.91
N LYS A 47 10.36 -15.75 7.19
CA LYS A 47 10.69 -16.75 8.22
C LYS A 47 9.62 -17.84 8.33
N TYR A 48 8.37 -17.52 8.03
CA TYR A 48 7.24 -18.44 8.15
C TYR A 48 6.78 -18.93 6.78
N PRO A 49 5.97 -20.00 6.72
CA PRO A 49 5.49 -20.53 5.42
C PRO A 49 4.42 -19.63 4.80
N VAL A 50 4.84 -18.48 4.31
CA VAL A 50 3.98 -17.49 3.67
C VAL A 50 4.30 -17.42 2.19
N THR A 51 3.27 -17.59 1.36
CA THR A 51 3.38 -17.40 -0.09
C THR A 51 2.83 -16.03 -0.44
N MET A 52 3.65 -15.21 -1.05
CA MET A 52 3.26 -13.85 -1.42
C MET A 52 3.12 -13.74 -2.93
N ASN A 53 1.88 -13.61 -3.40
CA ASN A 53 1.58 -13.41 -4.80
C ASN A 53 1.16 -11.96 -4.99
N ALA A 54 2.12 -11.11 -5.29
CA ALA A 54 1.89 -9.68 -5.46
C ALA A 54 2.55 -9.19 -6.73
N ALA A 55 1.84 -8.35 -7.48
CA ALA A 55 2.42 -7.73 -8.66
C ALA A 55 3.52 -6.74 -8.26
N THR A 56 3.31 -6.05 -7.13
CA THR A 56 4.28 -5.08 -6.61
C THR A 56 4.41 -5.25 -5.11
N ILE A 57 5.65 -5.30 -4.62
CA ILE A 57 5.94 -5.30 -3.20
C ILE A 57 6.66 -3.99 -2.89
N LEU A 58 6.10 -3.20 -1.98
CA LEU A 58 6.64 -1.89 -1.60
C LEU A 58 7.13 -1.93 -0.17
N GLU A 59 8.34 -1.45 0.04
CA GLU A 59 8.93 -1.37 1.37
C GLU A 59 8.90 0.07 1.88
N VAL A 60 8.33 0.26 3.08
CA VAL A 60 8.25 1.55 3.75
C VAL A 60 9.23 1.53 4.92
N PRO A 61 10.05 2.58 5.10
CA PRO A 61 11.01 2.60 6.20
C PRO A 61 10.35 2.46 7.57
N ASP A 62 11.02 1.73 8.48
CA ASP A 62 10.57 1.61 9.86
C ASP A 62 10.65 2.96 10.57
N GLY A 63 9.76 3.16 11.52
CA GLY A 63 9.78 4.33 12.39
C GLY A 63 9.11 5.57 11.83
N GLU A 64 8.60 5.52 10.61
CA GLU A 64 7.87 6.65 10.03
C GLU A 64 6.36 6.43 10.17
N ASN A 65 5.65 7.50 10.55
CA ASN A 65 4.19 7.47 10.66
C ASN A 65 3.59 7.70 9.27
N ILE A 66 3.52 6.64 8.49
CA ILE A 66 2.99 6.70 7.14
C ILE A 66 1.65 5.98 7.09
N SER A 67 0.62 6.70 6.68
CA SER A 67 -0.72 6.14 6.47
C SER A 67 -0.85 5.75 5.01
N VAL A 68 -1.39 4.56 4.76
CA VAL A 68 -1.65 4.10 3.39
C VAL A 68 -3.12 4.33 3.07
N GLN A 69 -3.38 5.06 1.99
CA GLN A 69 -4.73 5.28 1.49
C GLN A 69 -4.84 4.65 0.11
N SER A 70 -5.88 3.87 -0.09
CA SER A 70 -6.11 3.17 -1.35
C SER A 70 -7.45 3.60 -1.94
N ILE A 71 -7.44 4.02 -3.19
CA ILE A 71 -8.63 4.44 -3.90
C ILE A 71 -8.81 3.53 -5.12
N ASN A 72 -9.98 2.88 -5.21
CA ASN A 72 -10.33 2.07 -6.36
C ASN A 72 -11.34 2.86 -7.20
N GLY A 73 -10.93 3.23 -8.42
CA GLY A 73 -11.74 4.02 -9.32
C GLY A 73 -11.13 5.39 -9.57
N LYS A 74 -11.85 6.45 -9.20
CA LYS A 74 -11.40 7.82 -9.42
C LYS A 74 -10.90 8.46 -8.14
N GLY A 75 -9.67 8.97 -8.17
CA GLY A 75 -9.12 9.80 -7.11
C GLY A 75 -8.92 11.22 -7.61
N GLU A 76 -8.85 12.17 -6.69
CA GLU A 76 -8.67 13.57 -7.02
C GLU A 76 -7.81 14.26 -5.97
N ILE A 77 -6.85 15.07 -6.44
CA ILE A 77 -6.05 15.92 -5.56
C ILE A 77 -6.42 17.36 -5.87
N GLY A 78 -7.07 18.03 -4.90
CA GLY A 78 -7.45 19.42 -5.03
C GLY A 78 -6.46 20.35 -4.34
N LEU A 79 -6.73 21.65 -4.39
CA LEU A 79 -5.86 22.69 -3.85
C LEU A 79 -5.63 22.55 -2.34
N ASP A 80 -6.65 22.10 -1.62
CA ASP A 80 -6.62 21.99 -0.16
C ASP A 80 -6.18 20.63 0.36
N ALA A 81 -5.73 19.75 -0.52
CA ALA A 81 -5.30 18.43 -0.11
C ALA A 81 -4.02 18.49 0.72
N ASP A 82 -4.00 17.78 1.83
CA ASP A 82 -2.82 17.63 2.68
C ASP A 82 -2.48 16.15 2.78
N GLY A 83 -1.41 15.77 2.10
CA GLY A 83 -0.96 14.38 2.07
C GLY A 83 0.24 14.12 2.97
N THR A 84 0.51 14.98 3.96
CA THR A 84 1.64 14.79 4.87
C THR A 84 1.58 13.43 5.53
N GLY A 85 2.60 12.61 5.32
CA GLY A 85 2.67 11.26 5.85
C GLY A 85 1.73 10.27 5.18
N VAL A 86 1.23 10.58 3.99
CA VAL A 86 0.29 9.70 3.28
C VAL A 86 0.97 9.06 2.07
N PHE A 87 0.86 7.74 1.99
CA PHE A 87 1.18 6.98 0.79
C PHE A 87 -0.14 6.72 0.07
N LEU A 88 -0.35 7.42 -1.04
CA LEU A 88 -1.59 7.30 -1.80
C LEU A 88 -1.44 6.29 -2.94
N ILE A 89 -2.36 5.34 -2.99
CA ILE A 89 -2.40 4.35 -4.06
C ILE A 89 -3.74 4.49 -4.77
N VAL A 90 -3.71 4.73 -6.06
CA VAL A 90 -4.92 4.86 -6.88
C VAL A 90 -4.94 3.75 -7.92
N ASN A 91 -5.97 2.92 -7.85
CA ASN A 91 -6.20 1.88 -8.87
C ASN A 91 -7.31 2.40 -9.79
N GLY A 92 -6.92 3.02 -10.90
CA GLY A 92 -7.84 3.61 -11.84
C GLY A 92 -7.35 4.93 -12.36
N LYS A 93 -8.00 6.03 -11.98
CA LYS A 93 -7.73 7.34 -12.53
C LYS A 93 -7.49 8.36 -11.42
N LEU A 94 -6.40 9.08 -11.52
CA LEU A 94 -6.10 10.19 -10.60
C LEU A 94 -6.15 11.50 -11.37
N SER A 95 -6.98 12.43 -10.90
CA SER A 95 -7.08 13.79 -11.44
C SER A 95 -6.40 14.76 -10.50
N ILE A 96 -5.56 15.64 -11.03
CA ILE A 96 -4.85 16.65 -10.24
C ILE A 96 -5.35 18.02 -10.70
N ALA A 97 -5.91 18.81 -9.78
CA ALA A 97 -6.45 20.13 -10.10
C ALA A 97 -5.31 21.13 -10.38
N ASP A 98 -5.63 22.15 -11.19
CA ASP A 98 -4.67 23.22 -11.49
C ASP A 98 -4.22 23.91 -10.20
N GLY A 99 -2.94 24.22 -10.10
CA GLY A 99 -2.38 24.90 -8.93
C GLY A 99 -2.16 24.00 -7.71
N SER A 100 -2.30 22.68 -7.86
CA SER A 100 -2.18 21.74 -6.75
C SER A 100 -0.78 21.16 -6.57
N GLU A 101 0.25 21.75 -7.15
CA GLU A 101 1.63 21.21 -7.05
C GLU A 101 2.09 21.06 -5.60
N THR A 102 1.76 22.04 -4.75
CA THR A 102 2.14 22.00 -3.33
C THR A 102 1.40 20.84 -2.64
N ALA A 103 0.12 20.65 -2.97
CA ALA A 103 -0.66 19.54 -2.40
C ALA A 103 -0.06 18.20 -2.80
N VAL A 104 0.30 18.04 -4.07
CA VAL A 104 0.92 16.79 -4.56
C VAL A 104 2.25 16.53 -3.84
N LYS A 105 3.07 17.55 -3.65
CA LYS A 105 4.36 17.40 -2.98
C LYS A 105 4.24 17.09 -1.48
N SER A 106 3.08 17.35 -0.86
CA SER A 106 2.89 17.04 0.54
C SER A 106 2.82 15.53 0.80
N TYR A 107 2.41 14.75 -0.18
CA TYR A 107 2.28 13.30 -0.05
C TYR A 107 3.65 12.64 0.08
N TYR A 108 3.71 11.63 0.96
CA TYR A 108 4.92 10.82 1.10
C TYR A 108 5.26 10.15 -0.23
N ARG A 109 4.25 9.56 -0.85
CA ARG A 109 4.39 8.91 -2.16
C ARG A 109 3.01 8.76 -2.79
N ILE A 110 2.95 8.86 -4.10
CA ILE A 110 1.72 8.61 -4.87
C ILE A 110 2.02 7.56 -5.91
N MET A 111 1.20 6.51 -5.92
CA MET A 111 1.32 5.44 -6.90
C MET A 111 -0.03 5.29 -7.62
N VAL A 112 0.01 5.31 -8.94
CA VAL A 112 -1.21 5.18 -9.74
C VAL A 112 -1.06 3.99 -10.68
N ASN A 113 -1.99 3.05 -10.53
CA ASN A 113 -2.13 1.95 -11.47
C ASN A 113 -3.28 2.30 -12.42
N GLY A 114 -2.93 2.93 -13.54
CA GLY A 114 -3.92 3.40 -14.48
C GLY A 114 -3.51 4.73 -15.10
N LYS A 115 -4.36 5.72 -14.97
CA LYS A 115 -4.19 6.97 -15.68
C LYS A 115 -4.09 8.16 -14.73
N VAL A 116 -3.16 9.07 -15.02
CA VAL A 116 -3.03 10.33 -14.30
C VAL A 116 -3.42 11.47 -15.25
N LEU A 117 -4.34 12.31 -14.79
CA LEU A 117 -4.71 13.52 -15.51
C LEU A 117 -4.04 14.71 -14.82
N MET A 118 -3.06 15.28 -15.50
CA MET A 118 -2.32 16.42 -15.00
C MET A 118 -2.97 17.72 -15.51
N PRO A 119 -2.88 18.82 -14.75
CA PRO A 119 -3.36 20.10 -15.26
C PRO A 119 -2.51 20.57 -16.43
N LYS A 120 -3.12 21.31 -17.31
CA LYS A 120 -2.38 21.97 -18.38
C LYS A 120 -1.66 23.17 -17.79
N SER A 121 -0.38 23.20 -17.99
CA SER A 121 0.44 24.32 -17.52
C SER A 121 0.35 25.52 -18.45
#